data_cb315eaded4cdb2b9f1cb37258d69d9d
#
_entry.id   cb315eaded4cdb2b9f1cb37258d69d9d
#
_cell.length_a   1.000
_cell.length_b   1.000
_cell.length_c   1.000
_cell.angle_alpha   90.00
_cell.angle_beta   90.00
_cell.angle_gamma   90.00
#
_symmetry.space_group_name_H-M   'P 1'
#
loop_
_entity.id
_entity.type
_entity.pdbx_description
1 polymer ?
#
loop_
_entity_poly.entity_id
_entity_poly.type
_entity_poly.pdbx_seq_one_letter_code
_entity_poly.pdbx_strand_id
1 'polypeptide(L)'
;MRVPVRPVVLSLALVGMGAAVLFASDPPYVGSWKLNPAKSNFGETTVTYEQMAGGQMKVTADGQSYTFQADGKDYPTPWGNTAGWKALDASTWEVTNKANAKVVNTATLKLAADGKTLTVDGKNIKATGETSNDVAVYERLSGGPGLAGKWKTKNLKIGSPGTMSISPSGPDGLTLTFVEEKGTCSAKFDGKDYPASGPTWPAGWMCAIAKNGATALDLTWKRDGKVLYKGTLTPSTDGKTLTDVGGAPTTTEKVTAVYDRQ
;
A
#
# COMPACT_ATOMS: atom_id res chain seq x y z
N MET A 1 -22.57 15.79 -93.40
CA MET A 1 -21.91 14.72 -92.66
C MET A 1 -21.44 15.32 -91.38
N ARG A 2 -22.14 15.06 -90.26
CA ARG A 2 -21.74 15.58 -88.94
C ARG A 2 -21.11 14.45 -88.11
N VAL A 3 -19.86 14.64 -87.65
CA VAL A 3 -19.17 13.71 -86.79
C VAL A 3 -19.50 14.08 -85.35
N PRO A 4 -19.96 13.17 -84.47
CA PRO A 4 -20.24 13.50 -83.07
C PRO A 4 -18.96 13.43 -82.27
N VAL A 5 -18.67 14.51 -81.54
CA VAL A 5 -17.61 14.58 -80.51
C VAL A 5 -18.13 13.94 -79.21
N ARG A 6 -17.49 12.88 -78.76
CA ARG A 6 -17.76 12.28 -77.46
C ARG A 6 -16.99 13.03 -76.38
N PRO A 7 -17.59 13.41 -75.23
CA PRO A 7 -16.88 13.96 -74.12
C PRO A 7 -16.17 12.83 -73.33
N VAL A 8 -14.87 13.00 -73.08
CA VAL A 8 -14.08 12.17 -72.19
C VAL A 8 -14.42 12.61 -70.76
N VAL A 9 -15.06 11.73 -69.97
CA VAL A 9 -15.33 11.92 -68.59
C VAL A 9 -14.05 11.45 -67.80
N LEU A 10 -13.32 12.40 -67.25
CA LEU A 10 -12.14 12.14 -66.38
C LEU A 10 -12.67 11.83 -64.99
N SER A 11 -12.70 10.54 -64.62
CA SER A 11 -13.04 10.11 -63.24
C SER A 11 -11.85 10.34 -62.34
N LEU A 12 -11.95 11.38 -61.49
CA LEU A 12 -10.99 11.63 -60.41
C LEU A 12 -11.28 10.66 -59.25
N ALA A 13 -10.49 9.60 -59.13
CA ALA A 13 -10.54 8.71 -57.95
C ALA A 13 -9.90 9.43 -56.75
N LEU A 14 -10.76 9.92 -55.84
CA LEU A 14 -10.30 10.38 -54.51
C LEU A 14 -9.87 9.15 -53.71
N VAL A 15 -8.56 8.92 -53.60
CA VAL A 15 -8.00 7.99 -52.61
C VAL A 15 -8.09 8.69 -51.26
N GLY A 16 -9.15 8.39 -50.52
CA GLY A 16 -9.26 8.78 -49.13
C GLY A 16 -8.18 8.06 -48.29
N MET A 17 -7.09 8.73 -47.97
CA MET A 17 -6.19 8.31 -46.90
C MET A 17 -6.94 8.46 -45.57
N GLY A 18 -7.62 7.39 -45.15
CA GLY A 18 -8.10 7.26 -43.77
C GLY A 18 -6.89 7.24 -42.86
N ALA A 19 -6.63 8.36 -42.18
CA ALA A 19 -5.73 8.36 -41.04
C ALA A 19 -6.34 7.44 -39.99
N ALA A 20 -5.79 6.23 -39.86
CA ALA A 20 -6.07 5.37 -38.72
C ALA A 20 -5.55 6.11 -37.47
N VAL A 21 -6.48 6.67 -36.72
CA VAL A 21 -6.18 7.20 -35.37
C VAL A 21 -5.85 5.96 -34.55
N LEU A 22 -4.57 5.67 -34.40
CA LEU A 22 -4.06 4.70 -33.44
C LEU A 22 -4.39 5.27 -32.06
N PHE A 23 -5.47 4.84 -31.45
CA PHE A 23 -5.70 5.04 -30.04
C PHE A 23 -4.56 4.29 -29.33
N ALA A 24 -3.62 5.01 -28.75
CA ALA A 24 -2.64 4.42 -27.88
C ALA A 24 -3.43 3.72 -26.76
N SER A 25 -3.27 2.40 -26.64
CA SER A 25 -3.86 1.66 -25.52
C SER A 25 -3.28 2.24 -24.23
N ASP A 26 -4.11 2.30 -23.18
CA ASP A 26 -3.65 2.73 -21.87
C ASP A 26 -2.42 1.91 -21.45
N PRO A 27 -1.46 2.54 -20.76
CA PRO A 27 -0.33 1.81 -20.19
C PRO A 27 -0.79 0.60 -19.36
N PRO A 28 -0.08 -0.52 -19.40
CA PRO A 28 -0.56 -1.78 -18.83
C PRO A 28 -0.79 -1.76 -17.32
N TYR A 29 -0.24 -0.77 -16.59
CA TYR A 29 -0.50 -0.55 -15.18
C TYR A 29 -1.80 0.21 -14.89
N VAL A 30 -2.41 0.87 -15.90
CA VAL A 30 -3.70 1.57 -15.74
C VAL A 30 -4.82 0.54 -15.60
N GLY A 31 -5.69 0.75 -14.62
CA GLY A 31 -6.82 -0.14 -14.32
C GLY A 31 -7.14 -0.27 -12.85
N SER A 32 -8.03 -1.20 -12.53
CA SER A 32 -8.41 -1.57 -11.17
C SER A 32 -7.74 -2.89 -10.78
N TRP A 33 -7.13 -2.92 -9.60
CA TRP A 33 -6.23 -3.97 -9.15
C TRP A 33 -6.59 -4.39 -7.74
N LYS A 34 -7.04 -5.63 -7.55
CA LYS A 34 -7.37 -6.17 -6.23
C LYS A 34 -6.24 -7.02 -5.68
N LEU A 35 -5.79 -6.71 -4.46
CA LEU A 35 -4.74 -7.48 -3.79
C LEU A 35 -5.13 -8.95 -3.72
N ASN A 36 -4.22 -9.83 -4.12
CA ASN A 36 -4.36 -11.28 -4.00
C ASN A 36 -3.37 -11.82 -2.95
N PRO A 37 -3.79 -12.03 -1.70
CA PRO A 37 -2.90 -12.50 -0.64
C PRO A 37 -2.30 -13.89 -0.93
N ALA A 38 -3.01 -14.75 -1.67
CA ALA A 38 -2.54 -16.09 -1.99
C ALA A 38 -1.36 -16.10 -2.98
N LYS A 39 -1.24 -15.06 -3.82
CA LYS A 39 -0.13 -14.85 -4.76
C LYS A 39 0.96 -13.96 -4.19
N SER A 40 0.70 -13.30 -3.05
CA SER A 40 1.59 -12.33 -2.42
C SER A 40 2.53 -13.00 -1.42
N ASN A 41 3.71 -12.39 -1.25
CA ASN A 41 4.63 -12.73 -0.17
C ASN A 41 4.91 -11.45 0.63
N PHE A 42 4.35 -11.36 1.82
CA PHE A 42 4.53 -10.20 2.70
C PHE A 42 5.83 -10.28 3.53
N GLY A 43 6.68 -11.26 3.21
CA GLY A 43 7.97 -11.43 3.82
C GLY A 43 7.89 -11.92 5.28
N GLU A 44 9.05 -12.09 5.85
CA GLU A 44 9.23 -12.40 7.26
C GLU A 44 9.57 -11.09 7.99
N THR A 45 8.57 -10.21 8.17
CA THR A 45 8.80 -8.93 8.87
C THR A 45 9.08 -9.14 10.35
N THR A 46 9.88 -8.25 10.92
CA THR A 46 10.23 -8.32 12.33
C THR A 46 9.67 -7.14 13.11
N VAL A 47 9.23 -7.40 14.33
CA VAL A 47 8.89 -6.39 15.34
C VAL A 47 9.66 -6.64 16.62
N THR A 48 10.17 -5.57 17.22
CA THR A 48 10.90 -5.64 18.47
C THR A 48 10.19 -4.81 19.53
N TYR A 49 9.97 -5.38 20.69
CA TYR A 49 9.48 -4.69 21.90
C TYR A 49 10.59 -4.68 22.95
N GLU A 50 10.96 -3.50 23.41
CA GLU A 50 12.01 -3.29 24.40
C GLU A 50 11.41 -2.68 25.67
N GLN A 51 11.68 -3.29 26.83
CA GLN A 51 11.31 -2.71 28.10
C GLN A 51 12.23 -1.51 28.39
N MET A 52 11.62 -0.36 28.70
CA MET A 52 12.30 0.87 29.05
C MET A 52 12.12 1.19 30.53
N ALA A 53 12.90 2.14 31.05
CA ALA A 53 12.72 2.62 32.42
C ALA A 53 11.32 3.22 32.64
N GLY A 54 10.83 3.20 33.87
CA GLY A 54 9.53 3.78 34.23
C GLY A 54 8.30 3.04 33.70
N GLY A 55 8.44 1.76 33.36
CA GLY A 55 7.33 0.94 32.86
C GLY A 55 6.95 1.22 31.39
N GLN A 56 7.77 1.98 30.68
CA GLN A 56 7.57 2.23 29.26
C GLN A 56 8.04 1.04 28.42
N MET A 57 7.46 0.91 27.24
CA MET A 57 7.88 0.01 26.17
C MET A 57 8.27 0.82 24.94
N LYS A 58 9.31 0.38 24.23
CA LYS A 58 9.61 0.85 22.88
C LYS A 58 9.29 -0.25 21.89
N VAL A 59 8.52 0.06 20.87
CA VAL A 59 8.29 -0.83 19.72
C VAL A 59 9.07 -0.33 18.52
N THR A 60 9.68 -1.26 17.80
CA THR A 60 10.37 -0.98 16.52
C THR A 60 9.83 -1.92 15.46
N ALA A 61 9.31 -1.37 14.36
CA ALA A 61 8.84 -2.08 13.18
C ALA A 61 9.21 -1.27 11.94
N ASP A 62 9.53 -1.92 10.81
CA ASP A 62 9.90 -1.29 9.55
C ASP A 62 10.98 -0.20 9.69
N GLY A 63 11.93 -0.42 10.60
CA GLY A 63 13.00 0.54 10.90
C GLY A 63 12.54 1.83 11.60
N GLN A 64 11.28 1.91 12.02
CA GLN A 64 10.70 3.02 12.77
C GLN A 64 10.42 2.59 14.21
N SER A 65 10.44 3.54 15.15
CA SER A 65 10.14 3.22 16.54
C SER A 65 9.38 4.33 17.24
N TYR A 66 8.60 3.95 18.26
CA TYR A 66 8.00 4.87 19.23
C TYR A 66 7.94 4.22 20.60
N THR A 67 7.74 5.05 21.63
CA THR A 67 7.58 4.59 23.01
C THR A 67 6.13 4.77 23.48
N PHE A 68 5.68 3.88 24.35
CA PHE A 68 4.34 3.90 24.92
C PHE A 68 4.33 3.32 26.34
N GLN A 69 3.26 3.56 27.07
CA GLN A 69 2.87 2.81 28.26
C GLN A 69 1.55 2.07 27.95
N ALA A 70 1.34 0.93 28.60
CA ALA A 70 0.10 0.18 28.41
C ALA A 70 -1.01 0.71 29.35
N ASP A 71 -1.23 2.05 29.36
CA ASP A 71 -2.14 2.81 30.23
C ASP A 71 -3.43 3.27 29.53
N GLY A 72 -3.60 2.91 28.25
CA GLY A 72 -4.76 3.27 27.43
C GLY A 72 -4.71 4.66 26.81
N LYS A 73 -3.66 5.46 27.08
CA LYS A 73 -3.50 6.78 26.45
C LYS A 73 -2.97 6.67 25.03
N ASP A 74 -3.24 7.70 24.23
CA ASP A 74 -2.76 7.80 22.85
C ASP A 74 -1.30 8.26 22.78
N TYR A 75 -0.45 7.50 22.14
CA TYR A 75 0.96 7.81 21.88
C TYR A 75 1.18 8.06 20.39
N PRO A 76 1.90 9.13 19.99
CA PRO A 76 2.16 9.41 18.59
C PRO A 76 3.09 8.35 17.99
N THR A 77 2.80 7.95 16.75
CA THR A 77 3.62 7.00 16.00
C THR A 77 4.33 7.67 14.82
N PRO A 78 5.41 7.09 14.30
CA PRO A 78 6.12 7.63 13.12
C PRO A 78 5.26 7.69 11.85
N TRP A 79 4.18 6.90 11.81
CA TRP A 79 3.26 6.85 10.65
C TRP A 79 2.17 7.92 10.72
N GLY A 80 2.15 8.76 11.80
CA GLY A 80 1.27 9.91 11.95
C GLY A 80 -0.08 9.62 12.59
N ASN A 81 -0.37 8.39 12.88
CA ASN A 81 -1.46 7.99 13.76
C ASN A 81 -1.03 8.02 15.23
N THR A 82 -1.98 7.83 16.13
CA THR A 82 -1.70 7.50 17.53
C THR A 82 -2.04 6.05 17.80
N ALA A 83 -1.35 5.46 18.78
CA ALA A 83 -1.60 4.12 19.28
C ALA A 83 -1.86 4.16 20.79
N GLY A 84 -3.04 3.77 21.21
CA GLY A 84 -3.40 3.59 22.62
C GLY A 84 -3.22 2.12 23.01
N TRP A 85 -2.32 1.85 23.92
CA TRP A 85 -2.03 0.51 24.43
C TRP A 85 -2.66 0.29 25.80
N LYS A 86 -3.29 -0.86 25.99
CA LYS A 86 -3.88 -1.25 27.28
C LYS A 86 -3.52 -2.70 27.58
N ALA A 87 -2.89 -2.95 28.71
CA ALA A 87 -2.73 -4.29 29.24
C ALA A 87 -4.08 -4.78 29.80
N LEU A 88 -4.57 -5.91 29.31
CA LEU A 88 -5.79 -6.55 29.83
C LEU A 88 -5.42 -7.56 30.90
N ASP A 89 -4.33 -8.27 30.72
CA ASP A 89 -3.71 -9.19 31.69
C ASP A 89 -2.21 -9.34 31.39
N ALA A 90 -1.54 -10.30 32.05
CA ALA A 90 -0.09 -10.52 31.89
C ALA A 90 0.33 -11.01 30.50
N SER A 91 -0.60 -11.48 29.67
CA SER A 91 -0.37 -12.10 28.36
C SER A 91 -1.18 -11.47 27.22
N THR A 92 -2.03 -10.50 27.54
CA THR A 92 -2.97 -9.92 26.58
C THR A 92 -2.94 -8.40 26.62
N TRP A 93 -2.81 -7.79 25.43
CA TRP A 93 -2.83 -6.34 25.24
C TRP A 93 -3.86 -5.99 24.19
N GLU A 94 -4.49 -4.84 24.34
CA GLU A 94 -5.35 -4.21 23.35
C GLU A 94 -4.63 -2.96 22.83
N VAL A 95 -4.69 -2.74 21.51
CA VAL A 95 -4.17 -1.56 20.85
C VAL A 95 -5.27 -0.90 20.05
N THR A 96 -5.45 0.41 20.24
CA THR A 96 -6.37 1.22 19.44
C THR A 96 -5.56 2.24 18.64
N ASN A 97 -5.60 2.13 17.32
CA ASN A 97 -4.95 3.07 16.42
C ASN A 97 -5.96 4.12 15.92
N LYS A 98 -5.55 5.39 15.97
CA LYS A 98 -6.39 6.52 15.52
C LYS A 98 -5.63 7.35 14.48
N ALA A 99 -6.31 7.68 13.39
CA ALA A 99 -5.88 8.68 12.42
C ALA A 99 -6.87 9.83 12.41
N ASN A 100 -6.40 11.08 12.45
CA ASN A 100 -7.25 12.27 12.53
C ASN A 100 -8.30 12.16 13.66
N ALA A 101 -7.88 11.68 14.84
CA ALA A 101 -8.70 11.41 16.02
C ALA A 101 -9.82 10.35 15.85
N LYS A 102 -9.89 9.66 14.70
CA LYS A 102 -10.83 8.58 14.44
C LYS A 102 -10.15 7.22 14.59
N VAL A 103 -10.83 6.26 15.20
CA VAL A 103 -10.34 4.88 15.27
C VAL A 103 -10.33 4.29 13.86
N VAL A 104 -9.17 3.82 13.43
CA VAL A 104 -8.96 3.18 12.12
C VAL A 104 -8.60 1.70 12.24
N ASN A 105 -8.11 1.30 13.41
CA ASN A 105 -7.80 -0.11 13.70
C ASN A 105 -7.85 -0.34 15.19
N THR A 106 -8.30 -1.53 15.59
CA THR A 106 -8.10 -2.10 16.93
C THR A 106 -7.41 -3.44 16.79
N ALA A 107 -6.55 -3.81 17.71
CA ALA A 107 -5.87 -5.11 17.69
C ALA A 107 -5.79 -5.69 19.10
N THR A 108 -5.97 -7.01 19.19
CA THR A 108 -5.69 -7.78 20.40
C THR A 108 -4.41 -8.58 20.18
N LEU A 109 -3.41 -8.36 21.01
CA LEU A 109 -2.18 -9.12 21.07
C LEU A 109 -2.28 -10.15 22.17
N LYS A 110 -2.09 -11.43 21.85
CA LYS A 110 -2.16 -12.53 22.83
C LYS A 110 -0.89 -13.37 22.78
N LEU A 111 -0.16 -13.37 23.89
CA LEU A 111 0.99 -14.23 24.09
C LEU A 111 0.54 -15.63 24.51
N ALA A 112 1.01 -16.65 23.81
CA ALA A 112 0.76 -18.04 24.21
C ALA A 112 1.46 -18.39 25.54
N ALA A 113 0.94 -19.38 26.24
CA ALA A 113 1.45 -19.78 27.55
C ALA A 113 2.94 -20.23 27.54
N ASP A 114 3.41 -20.73 26.40
CA ASP A 114 4.81 -21.11 26.20
C ASP A 114 5.75 -19.90 26.02
N GLY A 115 5.20 -18.70 25.92
CA GLY A 115 5.92 -17.46 25.67
C GLY A 115 6.59 -17.36 24.30
N LYS A 116 6.34 -18.28 23.37
CA LYS A 116 7.03 -18.36 22.07
C LYS A 116 6.21 -17.85 20.90
N THR A 117 4.89 -17.80 21.04
CA THR A 117 3.95 -17.38 19.98
C THR A 117 3.18 -16.16 20.42
N LEU A 118 3.16 -15.13 19.58
CA LEU A 118 2.33 -13.93 19.74
C LEU A 118 1.33 -13.88 18.59
N THR A 119 0.03 -13.93 18.90
CA THR A 119 -1.04 -13.75 17.93
C THR A 119 -1.56 -12.33 18.02
N VAL A 120 -1.69 -11.67 16.87
CA VAL A 120 -2.27 -10.33 16.74
C VAL A 120 -3.52 -10.45 15.88
N ASP A 121 -4.67 -10.21 16.49
CA ASP A 121 -5.98 -10.18 15.83
C ASP A 121 -6.39 -8.72 15.66
N GLY A 122 -6.28 -8.22 14.43
CA GLY A 122 -6.52 -6.84 14.07
C GLY A 122 -7.86 -6.66 13.37
N LYS A 123 -8.65 -5.70 13.83
CA LYS A 123 -9.89 -5.24 13.19
C LYS A 123 -9.65 -3.88 12.57
N ASN A 124 -9.62 -3.84 11.24
CA ASN A 124 -9.47 -2.61 10.46
C ASN A 124 -10.84 -1.97 10.22
N ILE A 125 -10.91 -0.65 10.27
CA ILE A 125 -12.10 0.14 9.98
C ILE A 125 -11.78 0.99 8.75
N LYS A 126 -12.38 0.62 7.62
CA LYS A 126 -12.18 1.29 6.33
C LYS A 126 -12.88 2.65 6.29
N ALA A 127 -12.46 3.53 5.38
CA ALA A 127 -13.11 4.82 5.17
C ALA A 127 -14.56 4.69 4.65
N THR A 128 -14.91 3.54 4.12
CA THR A 128 -16.29 3.17 3.73
C THR A 128 -17.19 2.85 4.93
N GLY A 129 -16.62 2.63 6.12
CA GLY A 129 -17.31 2.13 7.31
C GLY A 129 -17.32 0.60 7.43
N GLU A 130 -16.87 -0.12 6.41
CA GLU A 130 -16.70 -1.57 6.46
C GLU A 130 -15.58 -1.96 7.43
N THR A 131 -15.67 -3.15 7.97
CA THR A 131 -14.60 -3.70 8.81
C THR A 131 -14.00 -4.97 8.19
N SER A 132 -12.71 -5.19 8.44
CA SER A 132 -12.04 -6.44 8.08
C SER A 132 -11.15 -6.89 9.22
N ASN A 133 -10.94 -8.20 9.34
CA ASN A 133 -10.06 -8.75 10.35
C ASN A 133 -8.83 -9.35 9.69
N ASP A 134 -7.65 -8.93 10.16
CA ASP A 134 -6.37 -9.50 9.78
C ASP A 134 -5.79 -10.24 10.99
N VAL A 135 -5.19 -11.39 10.75
CA VAL A 135 -4.55 -12.16 11.82
C VAL A 135 -3.10 -12.39 11.48
N ALA A 136 -2.21 -11.91 12.34
CA ALA A 136 -0.78 -12.17 12.24
C ALA A 136 -0.33 -13.07 13.39
N VAL A 137 0.48 -14.07 13.07
CA VAL A 137 1.12 -14.95 14.04
C VAL A 137 2.63 -14.72 13.97
N TYR A 138 3.21 -14.43 15.10
CA TYR A 138 4.64 -14.20 15.25
C TYR A 138 5.28 -15.29 16.10
N GLU A 139 6.50 -15.67 15.75
CA GLU A 139 7.37 -16.48 16.59
C GLU A 139 8.43 -15.60 17.28
N ARG A 140 8.76 -15.92 18.51
CA ARG A 140 9.80 -15.23 19.27
C ARG A 140 11.18 -15.67 18.81
N LEU A 141 11.98 -14.72 18.37
CA LEU A 141 13.39 -14.97 18.03
C LEU A 141 14.31 -14.80 19.25
N SER A 142 14.01 -13.82 20.11
CA SER A 142 14.82 -13.53 21.31
C SER A 142 14.00 -12.68 22.28
N GLY A 143 14.47 -12.53 23.51
CA GLY A 143 13.92 -11.65 24.52
C GLY A 143 13.48 -12.37 25.78
N GLY A 144 12.95 -11.57 26.71
CA GLY A 144 12.54 -11.98 28.07
C GLY A 144 11.08 -12.42 28.17
N PRO A 145 10.56 -12.49 29.40
CA PRO A 145 9.15 -12.77 29.63
C PRO A 145 8.23 -11.65 29.12
N GLY A 146 6.95 -11.96 28.95
CA GLY A 146 5.95 -11.00 28.47
C GLY A 146 6.14 -10.62 27.01
N LEU A 147 5.79 -9.38 26.65
CA LEU A 147 5.83 -8.89 25.26
C LEU A 147 7.27 -8.57 24.80
N ALA A 148 8.18 -8.23 25.75
CA ALA A 148 9.53 -7.82 25.43
C ALA A 148 10.29 -8.90 24.66
N GLY A 149 10.88 -8.53 23.52
CA GLY A 149 11.62 -9.44 22.66
C GLY A 149 11.55 -9.05 21.19
N LYS A 150 12.29 -9.81 20.37
CA LYS A 150 12.23 -9.73 18.92
C LYS A 150 11.33 -10.84 18.39
N TRP A 151 10.40 -10.46 17.55
CA TRP A 151 9.37 -11.31 16.98
C TRP A 151 9.45 -11.29 15.46
N LYS A 152 9.24 -12.44 14.83
CA LYS A 152 9.22 -12.59 13.38
C LYS A 152 7.86 -13.10 12.93
N THR A 153 7.30 -12.52 11.88
CA THR A 153 6.05 -12.99 11.28
C THR A 153 6.22 -14.43 10.79
N LYS A 154 5.35 -15.30 11.23
CA LYS A 154 5.24 -16.70 10.79
C LYS A 154 4.09 -16.91 9.83
N ASN A 155 2.99 -16.19 10.06
CA ASN A 155 1.79 -16.25 9.22
C ASN A 155 1.06 -14.93 9.25
N LEU A 156 0.50 -14.53 8.10
CA LEU A 156 -0.37 -13.36 7.97
C LEU A 156 -1.59 -13.74 7.13
N LYS A 157 -2.78 -13.60 7.71
CA LYS A 157 -4.07 -13.75 7.02
C LYS A 157 -4.71 -12.37 6.88
N ILE A 158 -4.92 -11.93 5.65
CA ILE A 158 -5.63 -10.70 5.31
C ILE A 158 -7.09 -11.04 5.05
N GLY A 159 -8.00 -10.48 5.85
CA GLY A 159 -9.42 -10.81 5.81
C GLY A 159 -10.19 -10.12 4.69
N SER A 160 -9.77 -8.93 4.28
CA SER A 160 -10.42 -8.19 3.19
C SER A 160 -9.38 -7.41 2.38
N PRO A 161 -8.85 -8.04 1.33
CA PRO A 161 -7.87 -7.41 0.46
C PRO A 161 -8.40 -6.12 -0.16
N GLY A 162 -7.57 -5.07 -0.16
CA GLY A 162 -7.91 -3.77 -0.72
C GLY A 162 -7.80 -3.74 -2.25
N THR A 163 -8.42 -2.72 -2.83
CA THR A 163 -8.39 -2.41 -4.26
C THR A 163 -7.62 -1.12 -4.52
N MET A 164 -6.68 -1.16 -5.45
CA MET A 164 -5.98 0.01 -5.97
C MET A 164 -6.45 0.29 -7.39
N SER A 165 -6.91 1.51 -7.65
CA SER A 165 -7.19 1.99 -8.99
C SER A 165 -6.07 2.91 -9.46
N ILE A 166 -5.60 2.71 -10.68
CA ILE A 166 -4.58 3.53 -11.34
C ILE A 166 -5.21 4.14 -12.58
N SER A 167 -5.25 5.47 -12.64
CA SER A 167 -5.81 6.21 -13.77
C SER A 167 -4.84 7.29 -14.25
N PRO A 168 -4.88 7.67 -15.55
CA PRO A 168 -4.10 8.78 -16.05
C PRO A 168 -4.44 10.10 -15.33
N SER A 169 -3.44 10.95 -15.10
CA SER A 169 -3.56 12.31 -14.56
C SER A 169 -2.77 13.26 -15.45
N GLY A 170 -3.45 13.77 -16.49
CA GLY A 170 -2.78 14.52 -17.55
C GLY A 170 -1.89 13.64 -18.43
N PRO A 171 -1.03 14.25 -19.28
CA PRO A 171 -0.20 13.51 -20.25
C PRO A 171 1.03 12.85 -19.62
N ASP A 172 1.44 13.27 -18.43
CA ASP A 172 2.72 12.93 -17.79
C ASP A 172 2.59 12.46 -16.34
N GLY A 173 1.39 12.01 -15.91
CA GLY A 173 1.15 11.61 -14.54
C GLY A 173 0.07 10.53 -14.38
N LEU A 174 -0.08 10.11 -13.13
CA LEU A 174 -1.08 9.15 -12.68
C LEU A 174 -1.79 9.62 -11.41
N THR A 175 -3.00 9.12 -11.22
CA THR A 175 -3.68 9.08 -9.92
C THR A 175 -3.74 7.65 -9.43
N LEU A 176 -3.18 7.42 -8.24
CA LEU A 176 -3.36 6.20 -7.46
C LEU A 176 -4.53 6.42 -6.50
N THR A 177 -5.51 5.52 -6.50
CA THR A 177 -6.65 5.55 -5.58
C THR A 177 -6.72 4.23 -4.82
N PHE A 178 -6.70 4.31 -3.50
CA PHE A 178 -6.94 3.18 -2.60
C PHE A 178 -8.42 3.21 -2.23
N VAL A 179 -9.19 2.34 -2.86
CA VAL A 179 -10.66 2.46 -2.94
C VAL A 179 -11.32 2.39 -1.57
N GLU A 180 -10.97 1.41 -0.77
CA GLU A 180 -11.56 1.17 0.55
C GLU A 180 -11.17 2.26 1.56
N GLU A 181 -9.97 2.83 1.40
CA GLU A 181 -9.43 3.89 2.25
C GLU A 181 -9.87 5.29 1.78
N LYS A 182 -10.44 5.40 0.57
CA LYS A 182 -10.68 6.67 -0.13
C LYS A 182 -9.44 7.57 -0.15
N GLY A 183 -8.27 6.91 -0.19
CA GLY A 183 -6.97 7.56 -0.23
C GLY A 183 -6.53 7.79 -1.67
N THR A 184 -5.94 8.95 -1.97
CA THR A 184 -5.47 9.29 -3.31
C THR A 184 -4.11 9.94 -3.30
N CYS A 185 -3.35 9.71 -4.37
CA CYS A 185 -2.18 10.49 -4.73
C CYS A 185 -2.16 10.70 -6.24
N SER A 186 -2.12 11.97 -6.69
CA SER A 186 -1.91 12.31 -8.10
C SER A 186 -0.51 12.88 -8.26
N ALA A 187 0.32 12.26 -9.08
CA ALA A 187 1.72 12.63 -9.27
C ALA A 187 2.13 12.52 -10.74
N LYS A 188 3.08 13.38 -11.15
CA LYS A 188 3.78 13.25 -12.43
C LYS A 188 4.85 12.17 -12.36
N PHE A 189 5.33 11.74 -13.54
CA PHE A 189 6.43 10.77 -13.66
C PHE A 189 7.83 11.41 -13.47
N ASP A 190 7.92 12.50 -12.72
CA ASP A 190 9.17 13.26 -12.53
C ASP A 190 9.93 12.90 -11.24
N GLY A 191 9.40 11.95 -10.47
CA GLY A 191 10.00 11.49 -9.22
C GLY A 191 9.96 12.52 -8.07
N LYS A 192 9.26 13.63 -8.24
CA LYS A 192 9.07 14.63 -7.18
C LYS A 192 7.94 14.23 -6.24
N ASP A 193 7.92 14.85 -5.08
CA ASP A 193 6.93 14.58 -4.03
C ASP A 193 5.63 15.33 -4.32
N TYR A 194 4.51 14.59 -4.31
CA TYR A 194 3.16 15.10 -4.46
C TYR A 194 2.33 14.73 -3.23
N PRO A 195 1.42 15.61 -2.77
CA PRO A 195 0.60 15.34 -1.60
C PRO A 195 -0.33 14.15 -1.84
N ALA A 196 -0.40 13.31 -0.81
CA ALA A 196 -1.34 12.21 -0.74
C ALA A 196 -2.30 12.43 0.43
N SER A 197 -3.57 12.11 0.24
CA SER A 197 -4.61 12.35 1.24
C SER A 197 -5.68 11.29 1.22
N GLY A 198 -6.38 11.17 2.35
CA GLY A 198 -7.53 10.28 2.54
C GLY A 198 -8.13 10.52 3.92
N PRO A 199 -9.41 10.19 4.14
CA PRO A 199 -10.10 10.48 5.40
C PRO A 199 -9.53 9.70 6.60
N THR A 200 -8.87 8.55 6.34
CA THR A 200 -8.20 7.72 7.34
C THR A 200 -6.68 7.89 7.32
N TRP A 201 -6.15 8.75 6.44
CA TRP A 201 -4.73 9.01 6.35
C TRP A 201 -4.34 10.25 7.16
N PRO A 202 -3.33 10.15 8.02
CA PRO A 202 -2.77 11.31 8.70
C PRO A 202 -2.23 12.33 7.68
N ALA A 203 -2.16 13.59 8.05
CA ALA A 203 -1.53 14.63 7.22
C ALA A 203 -0.03 14.37 7.03
N GLY A 204 0.56 14.98 6.00
CA GLY A 204 2.00 14.93 5.72
C GLY A 204 2.45 13.75 4.83
N TRP A 205 1.51 12.92 4.37
CA TRP A 205 1.85 11.88 3.39
C TRP A 205 2.09 12.47 2.00
N MET A 206 3.14 11.98 1.35
CA MET A 206 3.55 12.34 0.00
C MET A 206 3.82 11.06 -0.79
N CYS A 207 3.53 11.07 -2.08
CA CYS A 207 4.00 10.06 -3.01
C CYS A 207 4.90 10.66 -4.08
N ALA A 208 5.84 9.89 -4.59
CA ALA A 208 6.60 10.19 -5.80
C ALA A 208 6.50 9.01 -6.75
N ILE A 209 6.32 9.28 -8.04
CA ILE A 209 6.20 8.27 -9.08
C ILE A 209 7.24 8.58 -10.16
N ALA A 210 7.97 7.57 -10.59
CA ALA A 210 8.87 7.65 -11.74
C ALA A 210 8.65 6.46 -12.68
N LYS A 211 8.87 6.65 -13.97
CA LYS A 211 8.89 5.53 -14.92
C LYS A 211 10.15 4.69 -14.70
N ASN A 212 9.97 3.38 -14.68
CA ASN A 212 11.05 2.41 -14.63
C ASN A 212 10.97 1.53 -15.90
N GLY A 213 11.72 1.93 -16.93
CA GLY A 213 11.60 1.33 -18.26
C GLY A 213 10.27 1.66 -18.95
N ALA A 214 9.81 0.75 -19.81
CA ALA A 214 8.63 0.96 -20.65
C ALA A 214 7.29 0.76 -19.93
N THR A 215 7.26 -0.12 -18.94
CA THR A 215 6.00 -0.61 -18.36
C THR A 215 5.93 -0.58 -16.83
N ALA A 216 7.08 -0.45 -16.14
CA ALA A 216 7.11 -0.42 -14.68
C ALA A 216 7.12 1.01 -14.13
N LEU A 217 6.75 1.14 -12.85
CA LEU A 217 6.73 2.40 -12.11
C LEU A 217 7.46 2.22 -10.78
N ASP A 218 8.38 3.14 -10.48
CA ASP A 218 8.94 3.26 -9.15
C ASP A 218 8.07 4.17 -8.29
N LEU A 219 7.73 3.69 -7.11
CA LEU A 219 6.94 4.41 -6.11
C LEU A 219 7.79 4.72 -4.89
N THR A 220 7.64 5.92 -4.37
CA THR A 220 8.19 6.30 -3.07
C THR A 220 7.09 6.93 -2.23
N TRP A 221 6.90 6.42 -1.02
CA TRP A 221 6.00 6.99 -0.04
C TRP A 221 6.81 7.65 1.07
N LYS A 222 6.47 8.89 1.38
CA LYS A 222 7.12 9.69 2.41
C LYS A 222 6.09 10.26 3.36
N ARG A 223 6.56 10.54 4.58
CA ARG A 223 5.82 11.35 5.52
C ARG A 223 6.80 12.30 6.23
N ASP A 224 6.42 13.58 6.30
CA ASP A 224 7.23 14.65 6.91
C ASP A 224 8.69 14.62 6.39
N GLY A 225 8.87 14.43 5.06
CA GLY A 225 10.17 14.34 4.39
C GLY A 225 10.92 13.00 4.55
N LYS A 226 10.44 12.09 5.41
CA LYS A 226 11.07 10.80 5.65
C LYS A 226 10.50 9.74 4.72
N VAL A 227 11.38 9.01 4.03
CA VAL A 227 10.97 7.87 3.19
C VAL A 227 10.55 6.70 4.09
N LEU A 228 9.32 6.24 3.94
CA LEU A 228 8.77 5.10 4.68
C LEU A 228 8.67 3.84 3.82
N TYR A 229 8.53 4.01 2.50
CA TYR A 229 8.44 2.89 1.56
C TYR A 229 9.04 3.25 0.21
N LYS A 230 9.69 2.28 -0.42
CA LYS A 230 10.06 2.30 -1.84
C LYS A 230 9.69 0.96 -2.46
N GLY A 231 9.07 1.01 -3.63
CA GLY A 231 8.67 -0.20 -4.37
C GLY A 231 8.63 0.05 -5.86
N THR A 232 8.54 -1.04 -6.60
CA THR A 232 8.39 -1.03 -8.05
C THR A 232 7.13 -1.79 -8.44
N LEU A 233 6.20 -1.12 -9.11
CA LEU A 233 5.01 -1.70 -9.70
C LEU A 233 5.33 -2.22 -11.10
N THR A 234 5.14 -3.51 -11.33
CA THR A 234 5.38 -4.16 -12.61
C THR A 234 4.15 -4.95 -13.06
N PRO A 235 3.49 -4.55 -14.16
CA PRO A 235 2.40 -5.35 -14.73
C PRO A 235 2.97 -6.60 -15.42
N SER A 236 2.21 -7.70 -15.39
CA SER A 236 2.52 -8.89 -16.18
C SER A 236 2.35 -8.63 -17.68
N THR A 237 3.02 -9.43 -18.50
CA THR A 237 2.96 -9.31 -19.97
C THR A 237 1.56 -9.54 -20.55
N ASP A 238 0.74 -10.36 -19.88
CA ASP A 238 -0.66 -10.61 -20.24
C ASP A 238 -1.63 -9.56 -19.67
N GLY A 239 -1.12 -8.59 -18.89
CA GLY A 239 -1.89 -7.51 -18.30
C GLY A 239 -2.87 -7.93 -17.19
N LYS A 240 -2.79 -9.17 -16.68
CA LYS A 240 -3.75 -9.71 -15.69
C LYS A 240 -3.33 -9.49 -14.25
N THR A 241 -2.04 -9.31 -14.01
CA THR A 241 -1.52 -9.05 -12.67
C THR A 241 -0.63 -7.82 -12.63
N LEU A 242 -0.59 -7.18 -11.47
CA LEU A 242 0.33 -6.11 -11.14
C LEU A 242 1.08 -6.51 -9.88
N THR A 243 2.41 -6.47 -9.93
CA THR A 243 3.26 -6.85 -8.81
C THR A 243 3.95 -5.62 -8.25
N ASP A 244 3.85 -5.39 -6.95
CA ASP A 244 4.61 -4.39 -6.20
C ASP A 244 5.69 -5.11 -5.37
N VAL A 245 6.95 -4.83 -5.65
CA VAL A 245 8.08 -5.34 -4.86
C VAL A 245 8.75 -4.16 -4.16
N GLY A 246 8.64 -4.13 -2.84
CA GLY A 246 9.16 -2.99 -2.09
C GLY A 246 9.33 -3.24 -0.60
N GLY A 247 9.65 -2.18 0.12
CA GLY A 247 9.82 -2.22 1.57
C GLY A 247 10.35 -0.91 2.14
N ALA A 248 10.52 -0.86 3.46
CA ALA A 248 11.15 0.27 4.12
C ALA A 248 12.64 0.36 3.72
N PRO A 249 13.16 1.55 3.38
CA PRO A 249 14.55 1.70 2.93
C PRO A 249 15.59 1.42 4.01
N THR A 250 15.17 1.40 5.26
CA THR A 250 16.01 1.17 6.44
C THR A 250 16.15 -0.31 6.81
N THR A 251 15.46 -1.20 6.10
CA THR A 251 15.51 -2.65 6.29
C THR A 251 15.90 -3.35 5.00
N THR A 252 16.41 -4.58 5.10
CA THR A 252 16.64 -5.46 3.95
C THR A 252 15.40 -6.26 3.58
N GLU A 253 14.37 -6.23 4.43
CA GLU A 253 13.13 -6.94 4.25
C GLU A 253 12.34 -6.34 3.08
N LYS A 254 11.88 -7.20 2.17
CA LYS A 254 11.05 -6.84 1.02
C LYS A 254 9.76 -7.63 1.07
N VAL A 255 8.70 -6.98 0.63
CA VAL A 255 7.41 -7.61 0.41
C VAL A 255 7.13 -7.68 -1.09
N THR A 256 6.39 -8.69 -1.51
CA THR A 256 5.86 -8.81 -2.86
C THR A 256 4.35 -8.85 -2.77
N ALA A 257 3.70 -7.78 -3.14
CA ALA A 257 2.24 -7.72 -3.23
C ALA A 257 1.82 -7.95 -4.68
N VAL A 258 0.97 -8.94 -4.90
CA VAL A 258 0.42 -9.28 -6.23
C VAL A 258 -1.05 -8.89 -6.24
N TYR A 259 -1.44 -8.16 -7.26
CA TYR A 259 -2.80 -7.72 -7.49
C TYR A 259 -3.34 -8.36 -8.77
N ASP A 260 -4.58 -8.80 -8.74
CA ASP A 260 -5.31 -9.26 -9.92
C ASP A 260 -6.11 -8.12 -10.52
N ARG A 261 -6.14 -8.02 -11.86
CA ARG A 261 -6.95 -7.04 -12.58
C ARG A 261 -8.43 -7.35 -12.37
N GLN A 262 -9.23 -6.30 -12.16
CA GLN A 262 -10.68 -6.38 -12.00
C GLN A 262 -11.40 -6.09 -13.30
#